data_ff65b073623557a2e5e49998e45bfb44
#
_entry.id   ff65b073623557a2e5e49998e45bfb44
#
_cell.length_a   1.000
_cell.length_b   1.000
_cell.length_c   1.000
_cell.angle_alpha   90.00
_cell.angle_beta   90.00
_cell.angle_gamma   90.00
#
_symmetry.space_group_name_H-M   'P 1'
#
loop_
_entity.id
_entity.type
_entity.pdbx_description
1 polymer ?
#
loop_
_entity_poly.entity_id
_entity_poly.type
_entity_poly.pdbx_seq_one_letter_code
_entity_poly.pdbx_strand_id
1 'polypeptide(L)'
;MWYTGNHSQEAIELAEAWGFSVRTMKAFTWVKLNQQAEIRFNKALKQQTIFDFTDLLDMINAETRMNGGNYTRANSEDVLIAVRGQGIERASASVKQVVFSCLGEHSAKPWEVRRRLERLYGDVSRIELFSRGDAPGWDHWGNQCPVNSLQLLPAAFSKTHSGQ
;
A
#
# COMPACT_ATOMS: atom_id res chain seq x y z
N MET A 1 2.52 -6.72 -0.52
CA MET A 1 2.80 -6.31 0.87
C MET A 1 3.37 -4.91 0.87
N TRP A 2 2.87 -4.04 1.75
CA TRP A 2 3.39 -2.69 1.97
C TRP A 2 4.65 -2.70 2.85
N TYR A 3 5.60 -1.84 2.55
CA TYR A 3 6.78 -1.61 3.39
C TYR A 3 7.33 -0.19 3.22
N THR A 4 8.14 0.26 4.16
CA THR A 4 8.95 1.48 4.03
C THR A 4 10.38 1.11 3.65
N GLY A 5 11.10 2.00 2.98
CA GLY A 5 12.47 1.71 2.50
C GLY A 5 13.42 1.20 3.59
N ASN A 6 13.25 1.67 4.83
CA ASN A 6 14.06 1.23 5.98
C ASN A 6 13.78 -0.20 6.43
N HIS A 7 12.68 -0.82 5.99
CA HIS A 7 12.25 -2.18 6.35
C HIS A 7 12.15 -3.10 5.14
N SER A 8 12.97 -2.85 4.11
CA SER A 8 12.96 -3.66 2.90
C SER A 8 13.47 -5.09 3.14
N GLN A 9 14.46 -5.24 4.02
CA GLN A 9 15.02 -6.55 4.36
C GLN A 9 13.98 -7.38 5.14
N GLU A 10 13.38 -6.80 6.16
CA GLU A 10 12.34 -7.46 6.98
C GLU A 10 11.10 -7.81 6.13
N ALA A 11 10.78 -7.01 5.11
CA ALA A 11 9.68 -7.32 4.21
C ALA A 11 9.97 -8.55 3.34
N ILE A 12 11.22 -8.74 2.90
CA ILE A 12 11.65 -9.94 2.18
C ILE A 12 11.57 -11.15 3.10
N GLU A 13 12.20 -11.07 4.27
CA GLU A 13 12.24 -12.15 5.26
C GLU A 13 10.83 -12.61 5.67
N LEU A 14 9.91 -11.66 5.88
CA LEU A 14 8.52 -11.97 6.18
C LEU A 14 7.81 -12.68 5.03
N ALA A 15 8.02 -12.24 3.79
CA ALA A 15 7.43 -12.88 2.63
C ALA A 15 7.93 -14.33 2.50
N GLU A 16 9.23 -14.55 2.67
CA GLU A 16 9.86 -15.86 2.60
C GLU A 16 9.42 -16.78 3.75
N ALA A 17 9.33 -16.25 4.98
CA ALA A 17 8.82 -16.98 6.14
C ALA A 17 7.36 -17.46 5.93
N TRP A 18 6.58 -16.74 5.14
CA TRP A 18 5.21 -17.14 4.75
C TRP A 18 5.18 -18.06 3.52
N GLY A 19 6.34 -18.46 3.01
CA GLY A 19 6.48 -19.37 1.87
C GLY A 19 6.23 -18.70 0.51
N PHE A 20 6.43 -17.38 0.41
CA PHE A 20 6.38 -16.66 -0.84
C PHE A 20 7.77 -16.32 -1.35
N SER A 21 7.93 -16.26 -2.67
CA SER A 21 9.13 -15.76 -3.34
C SER A 21 8.89 -14.35 -3.86
N VAL A 22 9.75 -13.41 -3.50
CA VAL A 22 9.64 -12.02 -3.96
C VAL A 22 9.92 -11.93 -5.46
N ARG A 23 9.04 -11.31 -6.21
CA ARG A 23 9.15 -11.09 -7.65
C ARG A 23 9.58 -9.67 -8.00
N THR A 24 9.10 -8.70 -7.24
CA THR A 24 9.51 -7.32 -7.39
C THR A 24 9.34 -6.57 -6.07
N MET A 25 10.33 -5.77 -5.72
CA MET A 25 10.29 -4.94 -4.52
C MET A 25 9.44 -3.69 -4.71
N LYS A 26 9.33 -3.18 -5.93
CA LYS A 26 8.59 -1.96 -6.25
C LYS A 26 7.51 -2.22 -7.30
N ALA A 27 6.48 -2.98 -6.93
CA ALA A 27 5.29 -3.12 -7.77
C ALA A 27 4.50 -1.81 -7.84
N PHE A 28 4.37 -1.14 -6.69
CA PHE A 28 3.86 0.23 -6.60
C PHE A 28 4.73 1.05 -5.66
N THR A 29 4.81 2.35 -5.94
CA THR A 29 5.39 3.37 -5.07
C THR A 29 4.34 4.44 -4.83
N TRP A 30 3.88 4.57 -3.60
CA TRP A 30 3.00 5.64 -3.19
C TRP A 30 3.81 6.85 -2.76
N VAL A 31 3.76 7.92 -3.53
CA VAL A 31 4.25 9.24 -3.15
C VAL A 31 3.18 9.91 -2.28
N LYS A 32 3.51 10.15 -1.02
CA LYS A 32 2.60 10.68 -0.01
C LYS A 32 2.51 12.19 -0.15
N LEU A 33 1.34 12.70 -0.48
CA LEU A 33 1.05 14.11 -0.41
C LEU A 33 0.48 14.49 0.97
N ASN A 34 0.72 15.72 1.38
CA ASN A 34 0.13 16.26 2.61
C ASN A 34 -1.40 16.15 2.57
N GLN A 35 -2.02 15.94 3.72
CA GLN A 35 -3.48 15.72 3.83
C GLN A 35 -4.30 16.85 3.16
N GLN A 36 -3.82 18.09 3.21
CA GLN A 36 -4.51 19.23 2.61
C GLN A 36 -3.95 19.64 1.24
N ALA A 37 -3.12 18.81 0.62
CA ALA A 37 -2.50 19.14 -0.67
C ALA A 37 -3.53 19.48 -1.73
N GLU A 38 -4.60 18.69 -1.86
CA GLU A 38 -5.68 18.94 -2.82
C GLU A 38 -6.33 20.32 -2.63
N ILE A 39 -6.57 20.73 -1.40
CA ILE A 39 -7.14 22.07 -1.09
C ILE A 39 -6.20 23.17 -1.56
N ARG A 40 -4.88 23.01 -1.29
CA ARG A 40 -3.86 23.99 -1.70
C ARG A 40 -3.69 24.03 -3.21
N PHE A 41 -3.71 22.89 -3.90
CA PHE A 41 -3.71 22.83 -5.35
C PHE A 41 -4.91 23.56 -5.97
N ASN A 42 -6.12 23.25 -5.49
CA ASN A 42 -7.33 23.89 -5.97
C ASN A 42 -7.32 25.41 -5.72
N LYS A 43 -6.76 25.86 -4.60
CA LYS A 43 -6.58 27.29 -4.32
C LYS A 43 -5.60 27.93 -5.29
N ALA A 44 -4.44 27.33 -5.54
CA ALA A 44 -3.42 27.83 -6.45
C ALA A 44 -3.97 27.95 -7.90
N LEU A 45 -4.72 26.95 -8.35
CA LEU A 45 -5.39 26.98 -9.66
C LEU A 45 -6.40 28.14 -9.75
N LYS A 46 -7.22 28.37 -8.72
CA LYS A 46 -8.18 29.48 -8.68
C LYS A 46 -7.50 30.84 -8.64
N GLN A 47 -6.35 30.94 -8.00
CA GLN A 47 -5.56 32.18 -7.88
C GLN A 47 -4.62 32.37 -9.08
N GLN A 48 -4.61 31.43 -10.04
CA GLN A 48 -3.73 31.48 -11.20
C GLN A 48 -2.24 31.66 -10.84
N THR A 49 -1.79 30.96 -9.79
CA THR A 49 -0.38 31.01 -9.34
C THR A 49 0.46 29.87 -9.91
N ILE A 50 -0.13 28.99 -10.71
CA ILE A 50 0.55 27.94 -11.50
C ILE A 50 0.45 28.39 -12.96
N PHE A 51 1.58 28.82 -13.55
CA PHE A 51 1.63 29.37 -14.90
C PHE A 51 2.17 28.37 -15.93
N ASP A 52 3.04 27.46 -15.47
CA ASP A 52 3.68 26.49 -16.35
C ASP A 52 3.90 25.14 -15.65
N PHE A 53 4.56 24.22 -16.37
CA PHE A 53 4.82 22.87 -15.88
C PHE A 53 5.84 22.85 -14.73
N THR A 54 6.75 23.81 -14.67
CA THR A 54 7.74 23.91 -13.59
C THR A 54 7.05 24.28 -12.29
N ASP A 55 6.18 25.28 -12.30
CA ASP A 55 5.36 25.68 -11.14
C ASP A 55 4.54 24.49 -10.62
N LEU A 56 3.97 23.71 -11.53
CA LEU A 56 3.22 22.51 -11.15
C LEU A 56 4.11 21.47 -10.46
N LEU A 57 5.30 21.20 -10.99
CA LEU A 57 6.25 20.25 -10.40
C LEU A 57 6.75 20.74 -9.04
N ASP A 58 7.07 22.02 -8.91
CA ASP A 58 7.51 22.63 -7.65
C ASP A 58 6.42 22.52 -6.59
N MET A 59 5.18 22.77 -6.96
CA MET A 59 4.05 22.62 -6.07
C MET A 59 3.84 21.15 -5.64
N ILE A 60 3.94 20.19 -6.58
CA ILE A 60 3.85 18.77 -6.25
C ILE A 60 4.96 18.40 -5.26
N ASN A 61 6.20 18.81 -5.52
CA ASN A 61 7.34 18.53 -4.65
C ASN A 61 7.15 19.14 -3.25
N ALA A 62 6.69 20.40 -3.17
CA ALA A 62 6.42 21.07 -1.90
C ALA A 62 5.31 20.39 -1.08
N GLU A 63 4.35 19.77 -1.75
CA GLU A 63 3.25 19.04 -1.11
C GLU A 63 3.59 17.61 -0.74
N THR A 64 4.76 17.07 -1.09
CA THR A 64 5.15 15.75 -0.62
C THR A 64 5.35 15.73 0.89
N ARG A 65 4.81 14.71 1.55
CA ARG A 65 4.91 14.56 3.01
C ARG A 65 6.35 14.27 3.42
N MET A 66 6.89 15.10 4.31
CA MET A 66 8.20 14.89 4.90
C MET A 66 8.09 14.02 6.15
N ASN A 67 8.72 12.85 6.14
CA ASN A 67 8.88 11.96 7.30
C ASN A 67 10.35 11.91 7.76
N GLY A 68 10.61 11.17 8.81
CA GLY A 68 11.97 10.91 9.28
C GLY A 68 12.82 10.18 8.23
N GLY A 69 14.12 10.40 8.24
CA GLY A 69 15.09 9.72 7.38
C GLY A 69 16.51 10.15 7.74
N ASN A 70 17.50 9.29 7.48
CA ASN A 70 18.88 9.53 7.89
C ASN A 70 19.62 10.51 6.96
N TYR A 71 19.40 10.38 5.64
CA TYR A 71 20.02 11.23 4.62
C TYR A 71 18.99 12.11 3.93
N THR A 72 17.92 11.49 3.43
CA THR A 72 16.79 12.19 2.82
C THR A 72 15.52 11.99 3.64
N ARG A 73 14.55 12.88 3.47
CA ARG A 73 13.25 12.72 4.12
C ARG A 73 12.38 11.75 3.34
N ALA A 74 11.93 10.68 4.01
CA ALA A 74 11.07 9.69 3.37
C ALA A 74 9.69 10.28 3.06
N ASN A 75 9.32 10.27 1.78
CA ASN A 75 8.02 10.76 1.31
C ASN A 75 7.23 9.71 0.52
N SER A 76 7.67 8.46 0.55
CA SER A 76 7.02 7.35 -0.14
C SER A 76 6.92 6.09 0.72
N GLU A 77 6.03 5.21 0.31
CA GLU A 77 5.99 3.80 0.71
C GLU A 77 5.90 2.92 -0.53
N ASP A 78 6.48 1.75 -0.44
CA ASP A 78 6.54 0.81 -1.55
C ASP A 78 5.65 -0.42 -1.29
N VAL A 79 5.26 -1.08 -2.38
CA VAL A 79 4.55 -2.35 -2.36
C VAL A 79 5.41 -3.38 -3.08
N LEU A 80 5.78 -4.45 -2.40
CA LEU A 80 6.36 -5.61 -3.06
C LEU A 80 5.27 -6.59 -3.51
N ILE A 81 5.57 -7.33 -4.58
CA ILE A 81 4.80 -8.52 -4.98
C ILE A 81 5.66 -9.75 -4.74
N ALA A 82 5.11 -10.69 -4.01
CA ALA A 82 5.66 -12.02 -3.81
C ALA A 82 4.60 -13.06 -4.23
N VAL A 83 5.05 -14.21 -4.69
CA VAL A 83 4.18 -15.28 -5.20
C VAL A 83 4.52 -16.61 -4.55
N ARG A 84 3.53 -17.49 -4.47
CA ARG A 84 3.73 -18.91 -4.14
C ARG A 84 3.43 -19.74 -5.39
N GLY A 85 4.34 -20.64 -5.75
CA GLY A 85 4.25 -21.39 -7.00
C GLY A 85 4.38 -20.48 -8.23
N GLN A 86 3.55 -20.67 -9.23
CA GLN A 86 3.58 -19.89 -10.47
C GLN A 86 2.99 -18.48 -10.31
N GLY A 87 2.20 -18.24 -9.26
CA GLY A 87 1.50 -16.99 -9.05
C GLY A 87 0.25 -16.83 -9.94
N ILE A 88 -0.31 -15.62 -9.96
CA ILE A 88 -1.49 -15.28 -10.74
C ILE A 88 -1.05 -14.55 -12.02
N GLU A 89 -1.61 -14.93 -13.16
CA GLU A 89 -1.35 -14.26 -14.44
C GLU A 89 -1.92 -12.85 -14.44
N ARG A 90 -1.21 -11.94 -15.13
CA ARG A 90 -1.65 -10.55 -15.24
C ARG A 90 -2.77 -10.40 -16.27
N ALA A 91 -3.87 -9.80 -15.87
CA ALA A 91 -4.95 -9.41 -16.77
C ALA A 91 -4.63 -8.13 -17.58
N SER A 92 -3.70 -7.30 -17.10
CA SER A 92 -3.31 -6.06 -17.77
C SER A 92 -1.82 -5.79 -17.67
N ALA A 93 -1.20 -5.37 -18.79
CA ALA A 93 0.19 -4.94 -18.88
C ALA A 93 0.36 -3.40 -18.77
N SER A 94 -0.74 -2.63 -18.64
CA SER A 94 -0.72 -1.16 -18.72
C SER A 94 -0.83 -0.44 -17.38
N VAL A 95 -0.73 -1.18 -16.26
CA VAL A 95 -0.85 -0.60 -14.92
C VAL A 95 0.45 0.11 -14.55
N LYS A 96 0.35 1.41 -14.25
CA LYS A 96 1.49 2.26 -13.88
C LYS A 96 1.88 2.06 -12.41
N GLN A 97 3.17 2.19 -12.12
CA GLN A 97 3.77 1.92 -10.81
C GLN A 97 3.52 3.04 -9.79
N VAL A 98 3.80 4.30 -10.16
CA VAL A 98 3.76 5.42 -9.22
C VAL A 98 2.33 5.88 -8.96
N VAL A 99 2.01 6.07 -7.69
CA VAL A 99 0.73 6.59 -7.19
C VAL A 99 0.99 7.86 -6.40
N PHE A 100 0.34 8.96 -6.75
CA PHE A 100 0.26 10.16 -5.94
C PHE A 100 -1.09 10.16 -5.22
N SER A 101 -1.08 10.31 -3.91
CA SER A 101 -2.30 10.41 -3.12
C SER A 101 -2.06 11.16 -1.83
N CYS A 102 -3.02 11.96 -1.42
CA CYS A 102 -3.00 12.61 -0.12
C CYS A 102 -3.04 11.58 1.01
N LEU A 103 -2.42 11.91 2.13
CA LEU A 103 -2.54 11.14 3.34
C LEU A 103 -4.00 11.15 3.81
N GLY A 104 -4.54 9.97 4.05
CA GLY A 104 -5.80 9.76 4.74
C GLY A 104 -5.63 9.76 6.26
N GLU A 105 -6.68 9.38 6.97
CA GLU A 105 -6.64 9.19 8.41
C GLU A 105 -5.74 8.02 8.79
N HIS A 106 -4.95 8.19 9.86
CA HIS A 106 -4.18 7.14 10.57
C HIS A 106 -3.64 5.99 9.71
N SER A 107 -2.63 6.26 8.88
CA SER A 107 -1.94 5.24 8.08
C SER A 107 -2.82 4.51 7.05
N ALA A 108 -3.99 5.03 6.70
CA ALA A 108 -4.81 4.48 5.64
C ALA A 108 -4.01 4.42 4.33
N LYS A 109 -4.03 3.26 3.67
CA LYS A 109 -3.36 3.09 2.39
C LYS A 109 -4.25 3.62 1.26
N PRO A 110 -3.68 4.19 0.18
CA PRO A 110 -4.47 4.77 -0.89
C PRO A 110 -5.31 3.70 -1.59
N TRP A 111 -6.61 3.97 -1.73
CA TRP A 111 -7.54 3.11 -2.46
C TRP A 111 -7.13 2.86 -3.92
N GLU A 112 -6.40 3.80 -4.51
CA GLU A 112 -5.89 3.71 -5.88
C GLU A 112 -4.99 2.48 -6.09
N VAL A 113 -4.24 2.04 -5.08
CA VAL A 113 -3.41 0.82 -5.19
C VAL A 113 -4.31 -0.42 -5.26
N ARG A 114 -5.42 -0.48 -4.51
CA ARG A 114 -6.40 -1.57 -4.64
C ARG A 114 -6.97 -1.63 -6.05
N ARG A 115 -7.44 -0.51 -6.60
CA ARG A 115 -7.91 -0.43 -8.00
C ARG A 115 -6.87 -0.87 -9.01
N ARG A 116 -5.61 -0.50 -8.81
CA ARG A 116 -4.53 -0.93 -9.70
C ARG A 116 -4.26 -2.43 -9.60
N LEU A 117 -4.37 -3.01 -8.41
CA LEU A 117 -4.29 -4.47 -8.22
C LEU A 117 -5.48 -5.18 -8.91
N GLU A 118 -6.68 -4.64 -8.82
CA GLU A 118 -7.86 -5.15 -9.52
C GLU A 118 -7.67 -5.12 -11.04
N ARG A 119 -7.15 -4.03 -11.58
CA ARG A 119 -6.82 -3.94 -13.02
C ARG A 119 -5.69 -4.87 -13.42
N LEU A 120 -4.69 -5.05 -12.54
CA LEU A 120 -3.53 -5.89 -12.81
C LEU A 120 -3.89 -7.38 -12.90
N TYR A 121 -4.78 -7.85 -12.02
CA TYR A 121 -5.09 -9.27 -11.88
C TYR A 121 -6.52 -9.67 -12.30
N GLY A 122 -7.37 -8.70 -12.64
CA GLY A 122 -8.75 -8.97 -13.07
C GLY A 122 -9.63 -9.47 -11.92
N ASP A 123 -10.59 -10.30 -12.25
CA ASP A 123 -11.56 -10.84 -11.28
C ASP A 123 -11.00 -12.10 -10.60
N VAL A 124 -10.36 -11.88 -9.44
CA VAL A 124 -9.79 -12.93 -8.58
C VAL A 124 -10.21 -12.66 -7.14
N SER A 125 -10.26 -13.69 -6.31
CA SER A 125 -10.51 -13.54 -4.86
C SER A 125 -9.38 -12.72 -4.22
N ARG A 126 -9.75 -11.78 -3.35
CA ARG A 126 -8.82 -10.83 -2.72
C ARG A 126 -9.09 -10.74 -1.24
N ILE A 127 -8.04 -10.63 -0.48
CA ILE A 127 -8.10 -10.34 0.96
C ILE A 127 -7.10 -9.27 1.34
N GLU A 128 -7.52 -8.33 2.20
CA GLU A 128 -6.63 -7.40 2.86
C GLU A 128 -6.43 -7.82 4.32
N LEU A 129 -5.19 -8.18 4.65
CA LEU A 129 -4.80 -8.50 6.02
C LEU A 129 -4.37 -7.21 6.73
N PHE A 130 -4.65 -7.14 8.05
CA PHE A 130 -4.42 -5.97 8.91
C PHE A 130 -5.23 -4.75 8.45
N SER A 131 -6.38 -5.02 7.83
CA SER A 131 -7.33 -4.00 7.42
C SER A 131 -7.89 -3.24 8.62
N ARG A 132 -8.25 -1.97 8.40
CA ARG A 132 -8.94 -1.11 9.37
C ARG A 132 -10.38 -0.80 8.97
N GLY A 133 -10.79 -1.26 7.80
CA GLY A 133 -12.11 -1.07 7.24
C GLY A 133 -12.37 -2.06 6.13
N ASP A 134 -13.56 -2.00 5.58
CA ASP A 134 -14.00 -2.79 4.46
C ASP A 134 -13.63 -2.12 3.12
N ALA A 135 -13.57 -2.92 2.07
CA ALA A 135 -13.44 -2.46 0.71
C ALA A 135 -14.29 -3.35 -0.20
N PRO A 136 -15.17 -2.78 -1.05
CA PRO A 136 -16.01 -3.56 -1.96
C PRO A 136 -15.18 -4.53 -2.82
N GLY A 137 -15.58 -5.80 -2.87
CA GLY A 137 -14.90 -6.85 -3.64
C GLY A 137 -13.60 -7.39 -3.02
N TRP A 138 -13.32 -7.04 -1.77
CA TRP A 138 -12.20 -7.57 -0.99
C TRP A 138 -12.70 -8.20 0.31
N ASP A 139 -12.18 -9.38 0.61
CA ASP A 139 -12.23 -9.87 1.98
C ASP A 139 -11.25 -9.08 2.85
N HIS A 140 -11.52 -9.01 4.13
CA HIS A 140 -10.71 -8.22 5.04
C HIS A 140 -10.59 -8.88 6.42
N TRP A 141 -9.43 -8.71 7.02
CA TRP A 141 -9.17 -9.16 8.37
C TRP A 141 -8.18 -8.22 9.05
N GLY A 142 -8.49 -7.84 10.30
CA GLY A 142 -7.60 -7.00 11.11
C GLY A 142 -8.17 -6.68 12.47
N ASN A 143 -7.31 -6.39 13.44
CA ASN A 143 -7.71 -6.07 14.81
C ASN A 143 -8.56 -4.80 14.94
N GLN A 144 -8.44 -3.90 13.97
CA GLN A 144 -9.16 -2.63 13.93
C GLN A 144 -10.29 -2.63 12.90
N CYS A 145 -10.53 -3.77 12.25
CA CYS A 145 -11.62 -3.91 11.31
C CYS A 145 -12.94 -4.09 12.09
N PRO A 146 -13.99 -3.31 11.81
CA PRO A 146 -15.27 -3.41 12.50
C PRO A 146 -15.93 -4.79 12.37
N VAL A 147 -15.79 -5.40 11.19
CA VAL A 147 -16.28 -6.75 10.89
C VAL A 147 -15.22 -7.44 10.03
N ASN A 148 -14.73 -8.58 10.50
CA ASN A 148 -13.85 -9.41 9.69
C ASN A 148 -14.70 -10.28 8.74
N SER A 149 -14.38 -10.29 7.44
CA SER A 149 -15.06 -11.16 6.47
C SER A 149 -14.60 -12.61 6.56
N LEU A 150 -13.43 -12.87 7.15
CA LEU A 150 -12.96 -14.21 7.48
C LEU A 150 -13.01 -14.43 9.00
N GLN A 151 -13.69 -15.49 9.40
CA GLN A 151 -13.46 -16.08 10.70
C GLN A 151 -12.20 -16.94 10.58
N LEU A 152 -11.07 -16.45 11.06
CA LEU A 152 -9.93 -17.32 11.27
C LEU A 152 -10.36 -18.35 12.30
N LEU A 153 -10.40 -19.63 11.90
CA LEU A 153 -10.61 -20.72 12.82
C LEU A 153 -9.58 -20.54 13.95
N PRO A 154 -10.01 -20.66 15.22
CA PRO A 154 -9.07 -20.61 16.32
C PRO A 154 -8.00 -21.65 16.03
N ALA A 155 -6.74 -21.25 16.05
CA ALA A 155 -5.62 -22.14 15.84
C ALA A 155 -5.77 -23.29 16.83
N ALA A 156 -5.94 -24.49 16.35
CA ALA A 156 -5.86 -25.71 17.15
C ALA A 156 -4.39 -25.92 17.56
N PHE A 157 -3.87 -25.01 18.37
CA PHE A 157 -2.66 -25.23 19.18
C PHE A 157 -3.08 -25.80 20.52
N SER A 158 -3.58 -26.99 20.53
CA SER A 158 -3.56 -27.78 21.75
C SER A 158 -2.10 -28.18 22.00
N LYS A 159 -1.47 -27.51 22.93
CA LYS A 159 -0.25 -27.99 23.57
C LYS A 159 -0.53 -29.36 24.17
N THR A 160 -0.08 -30.43 23.57
CA THR A 160 0.24 -31.66 24.27
C THR A 160 1.70 -31.60 24.69
N HIS A 161 1.94 -30.96 25.81
CA HIS A 161 3.08 -31.28 26.67
C HIS A 161 2.48 -31.75 27.98
N SER A 162 2.13 -33.00 28.06
CA SER A 162 2.05 -33.73 29.29
C SER A 162 3.28 -34.64 29.37
N GLY A 163 4.04 -34.41 30.34
CA GLY A 163 5.17 -34.97 30.90
C GLY A 163 5.23 -36.51 31.00
N GLN A 164 6.43 -36.95 30.96
CA GLN A 164 7.07 -37.85 31.95
C GLN A 164 8.57 -37.68 31.83
#